data_19e474e2c34f5de99669b8acbae8eee4
#
_entry.id   19e474e2c34f5de99669b8acbae8eee4
#
_cell.length_a   1.000
_cell.length_b   1.000
_cell.length_c   1.000
_cell.angle_alpha   90.00
_cell.angle_beta   90.00
_cell.angle_gamma   90.00
#
_symmetry.space_group_name_H-M   'P 1'
#
loop_
_entity.id
_entity.type
_entity.pdbx_description
1 polymer ?
#
loop_
_entity_poly.entity_id
_entity_poly.type
_entity_poly.pdbx_seq_one_letter_code
_entity_poly.pdbx_strand_id
1 'polypeptide(L)'
;MENDLTLMFWLGTAMTLCLFSLVLVLIYIYQKGMIRQLEQQQNVRIQIEHHQMRALSQEIHDGICSDLAAVLKYMEHLDSKQDKNKEEYLITSLKEAVQSSYQNALNLCYNLYPSDIEEYRIVDIIKQYVGRIQKVGLIQIDFTTNKQTFVLSNTQKIELYRSLQEIVQNILKHSKATKVTIGAYWNINHLFLKIKDDGIAYDFMALSKEKKGIGLVNILTRTQHIKAMFTHKSKQGKNDISIKIDRL
;
A
#
# COMPACT_ATOMS: atom_id res chain seq x y z
N MET A 1 38.53 6.99 66.18
CA MET A 1 37.20 6.29 66.12
C MET A 1 36.05 7.20 65.67
N GLU A 2 35.80 8.38 66.28
CA GLU A 2 34.73 9.30 65.85
C GLU A 2 34.97 9.91 64.45
N ASN A 3 36.20 10.29 64.14
CA ASN A 3 36.60 10.80 62.82
C ASN A 3 36.45 9.76 61.70
N ASP A 4 36.70 8.49 61.97
CA ASP A 4 36.60 7.42 60.99
C ASP A 4 35.13 7.15 60.64
N LEU A 5 34.22 7.21 61.61
CA LEU A 5 32.78 7.01 61.41
C LEU A 5 32.19 8.18 60.57
N THR A 6 32.57 9.40 60.83
CA THR A 6 32.16 10.57 60.06
C THR A 6 32.66 10.52 58.62
N LEU A 7 33.90 10.09 58.41
CA LEU A 7 34.48 9.92 57.09
C LEU A 7 33.70 8.83 56.30
N MET A 8 33.39 7.67 56.91
CA MET A 8 32.61 6.61 56.28
C MET A 8 31.20 7.07 55.92
N PHE A 9 30.55 7.87 56.75
CA PHE A 9 29.23 8.45 56.46
C PHE A 9 29.30 9.37 55.24
N TRP A 10 30.27 10.26 55.15
CA TRP A 10 30.42 11.17 54.00
C TRP A 10 30.79 10.45 52.74
N LEU A 11 31.61 9.40 52.79
CA LEU A 11 31.89 8.55 51.62
C LEU A 11 30.68 7.78 51.13
N GLY A 12 29.86 7.26 52.06
CA GLY A 12 28.63 6.58 51.71
C GLY A 12 27.60 7.51 51.05
N THR A 13 27.45 8.73 51.60
CA THR A 13 26.52 9.73 51.00
C THR A 13 27.02 10.23 49.61
N ALA A 14 28.32 10.44 49.45
CA ALA A 14 28.90 10.79 48.16
C ALA A 14 28.69 9.67 47.10
N MET A 15 28.85 8.42 47.49
CA MET A 15 28.66 7.27 46.61
C MET A 15 27.18 7.12 46.18
N THR A 16 26.23 7.32 47.11
CA THR A 16 24.78 7.28 46.78
C THR A 16 24.36 8.41 45.84
N LEU A 17 24.89 9.64 46.06
CA LEU A 17 24.65 10.78 45.17
C LEU A 17 25.24 10.52 43.76
N CYS A 18 26.41 9.93 43.70
CA CYS A 18 27.06 9.59 42.42
C CYS A 18 26.23 8.54 41.66
N LEU A 19 25.74 7.46 42.33
CA LEU A 19 24.88 6.47 41.72
C LEU A 19 23.54 7.08 41.26
N PHE A 20 22.94 7.96 42.05
CA PHE A 20 21.72 8.64 41.68
C PHE A 20 21.90 9.52 40.43
N SER A 21 22.99 10.29 40.38
CA SER A 21 23.32 11.11 39.21
C SER A 21 23.56 10.26 37.95
N LEU A 22 24.20 9.09 38.07
CA LEU A 22 24.41 8.16 36.98
C LEU A 22 23.06 7.63 36.42
N VAL A 23 22.13 7.27 37.31
CA VAL A 23 20.80 6.81 36.91
C VAL A 23 20.03 7.90 36.15
N LEU A 24 20.09 9.16 36.65
CA LEU A 24 19.46 10.29 35.96
C LEU A 24 20.05 10.52 34.54
N VAL A 25 21.36 10.40 34.39
CA VAL A 25 22.03 10.51 33.07
C VAL A 25 21.59 9.39 32.14
N LEU A 26 21.50 8.15 32.63
CA LEU A 26 21.01 7.02 31.84
C LEU A 26 19.57 7.19 31.38
N ILE A 27 18.68 7.66 32.30
CA ILE A 27 17.29 7.97 31.95
C ILE A 27 17.22 9.08 30.90
N TYR A 28 18.01 10.14 31.05
CA TYR A 28 18.07 11.21 30.07
C TYR A 28 18.52 10.74 28.68
N ILE A 29 19.57 9.91 28.62
CA ILE A 29 20.07 9.34 27.35
C ILE A 29 18.99 8.45 26.71
N TYR A 30 18.33 7.60 27.49
CA TYR A 30 17.24 6.73 27.03
C TYR A 30 16.06 7.53 26.48
N GLN A 31 15.60 8.55 27.20
CA GLN A 31 14.51 9.42 26.77
C GLN A 31 14.86 10.17 25.48
N LYS A 32 16.07 10.70 25.39
CA LYS A 32 16.56 11.39 24.17
C LYS A 32 16.64 10.45 22.96
N GLY A 33 17.04 9.21 23.18
CA GLY A 33 17.03 8.18 22.13
C GLY A 33 15.61 7.86 21.65
N MET A 34 14.68 7.70 22.57
CA MET A 34 13.29 7.41 22.26
C MET A 34 12.60 8.57 21.52
N ILE A 35 12.84 9.82 21.93
CA ILE A 35 12.32 11.00 21.23
C ILE A 35 12.84 11.07 19.80
N ARG A 36 14.15 10.86 19.58
CA ARG A 36 14.74 10.83 18.23
C ARG A 36 14.12 9.74 17.35
N GLN A 37 13.84 8.57 17.91
CA GLN A 37 13.19 7.48 17.18
C GLN A 37 11.77 7.84 16.76
N LEU A 38 11.00 8.48 17.65
CA LEU A 38 9.65 8.97 17.36
C LEU A 38 9.65 10.05 16.28
N GLU A 39 10.57 11.02 16.36
CA GLU A 39 10.75 12.06 15.34
C GLU A 39 11.11 11.48 13.97
N GLN A 40 11.99 10.48 13.92
CA GLN A 40 12.35 9.80 12.67
C GLN A 40 11.14 9.06 12.07
N GLN A 41 10.36 8.36 12.90
CA GLN A 41 9.13 7.69 12.44
C GLN A 41 8.09 8.68 11.91
N GLN A 42 7.90 9.82 12.58
CA GLN A 42 6.99 10.88 12.13
C GLN A 42 7.46 11.49 10.81
N ASN A 43 8.76 11.79 10.67
CA ASN A 43 9.32 12.33 9.43
C ASN A 43 9.16 11.37 8.25
N VAL A 44 9.40 10.07 8.45
CA VAL A 44 9.18 9.05 7.43
C VAL A 44 7.69 8.99 7.03
N ARG A 45 6.78 9.05 8.00
CA ARG A 45 5.35 9.06 7.75
C ARG A 45 4.92 10.28 6.92
N ILE A 46 5.38 11.46 7.30
CA ILE A 46 5.11 12.71 6.56
C ILE A 46 5.65 12.63 5.12
N GLN A 47 6.85 12.11 4.92
CA GLN A 47 7.43 11.93 3.58
C GLN A 47 6.61 10.96 2.72
N ILE A 48 6.11 9.87 3.30
CA ILE A 48 5.24 8.92 2.61
C ILE A 48 3.91 9.59 2.22
N GLU A 49 3.29 10.34 3.12
CA GLU A 49 2.06 11.08 2.86
C GLU A 49 2.26 12.12 1.74
N HIS A 50 3.35 12.88 1.79
CA HIS A 50 3.69 13.82 0.72
C HIS A 50 3.94 13.14 -0.63
N HIS A 51 4.58 11.98 -0.64
CA HIS A 51 4.81 11.23 -1.87
C HIS A 51 3.49 10.70 -2.45
N GLN A 52 2.61 10.16 -1.60
CA GLN A 52 1.29 9.71 -2.02
C GLN A 52 0.44 10.85 -2.57
N MET A 53 0.48 12.02 -1.94
CA MET A 53 -0.25 13.21 -2.39
C MET A 53 0.27 13.74 -3.73
N ARG A 54 1.59 13.71 -3.95
CA ARG A 54 2.17 14.07 -5.26
C ARG A 54 1.77 13.10 -6.35
N ALA A 55 1.87 11.80 -6.10
CA ALA A 55 1.48 10.77 -7.05
C ALA A 55 -0.01 10.91 -7.42
N LEU A 56 -0.86 11.15 -6.42
CA LEU A 56 -2.28 11.43 -6.62
C LEU A 56 -2.52 12.68 -7.47
N SER A 57 -1.82 13.77 -7.15
CA SER A 57 -1.94 15.02 -7.91
C SER A 57 -1.54 14.85 -9.38
N GLN A 58 -0.48 14.07 -9.65
CA GLN A 58 -0.07 13.72 -11.01
C GLN A 58 -1.14 12.86 -11.72
N GLU A 59 -1.67 11.84 -11.06
CA GLU A 59 -2.69 10.95 -11.63
C GLU A 59 -4.00 11.70 -11.94
N ILE A 60 -4.40 12.66 -11.08
CA ILE A 60 -5.52 13.58 -11.36
C ILE A 60 -5.23 14.46 -12.57
N HIS A 61 -4.03 15.07 -12.61
CA HIS A 61 -3.67 15.98 -13.68
C HIS A 61 -3.56 15.27 -15.03
N ASP A 62 -2.84 14.14 -15.07
CA ASP A 62 -2.53 13.43 -16.30
C ASP A 62 -3.72 12.62 -16.84
N GLY A 63 -4.60 12.16 -15.96
CA GLY A 63 -5.83 11.46 -16.32
C GLY A 63 -7.02 12.41 -16.47
N ILE A 64 -7.60 12.83 -15.35
CA ILE A 64 -8.89 13.51 -15.34
C ILE A 64 -8.82 14.90 -15.98
N CYS A 65 -7.80 15.70 -15.63
CA CYS A 65 -7.69 17.06 -16.18
C CYS A 65 -7.39 17.04 -17.68
N SER A 66 -6.58 16.09 -18.14
CA SER A 66 -6.27 15.92 -19.56
C SER A 66 -7.52 15.53 -20.37
N ASP A 67 -8.29 14.54 -19.89
CA ASP A 67 -9.53 14.10 -20.53
C ASP A 67 -10.57 15.22 -20.56
N LEU A 68 -10.73 15.98 -19.46
CA LEU A 68 -11.65 17.13 -19.41
C LEU A 68 -11.22 18.27 -20.33
N ALA A 69 -9.90 18.52 -20.47
CA ALA A 69 -9.40 19.51 -21.42
C ALA A 69 -9.72 19.12 -22.86
N ALA A 70 -9.63 17.81 -23.18
CA ALA A 70 -10.04 17.30 -24.49
C ALA A 70 -11.56 17.48 -24.72
N VAL A 71 -12.38 17.23 -23.70
CA VAL A 71 -13.84 17.46 -23.75
C VAL A 71 -14.15 18.92 -24.05
N LEU A 72 -13.53 19.86 -23.33
CA LEU A 72 -13.72 21.29 -23.57
C LEU A 72 -13.36 21.69 -25.01
N LYS A 73 -12.23 21.20 -25.51
CA LYS A 73 -11.78 21.46 -26.88
C LYS A 73 -12.75 20.90 -27.93
N TYR A 74 -13.32 19.70 -27.71
CA TYR A 74 -14.33 19.13 -28.59
C TYR A 74 -15.63 19.94 -28.56
N MET A 75 -16.06 20.45 -27.38
CA MET A 75 -17.24 21.28 -27.24
C MET A 75 -17.09 22.62 -28.01
N GLU A 76 -15.92 23.28 -27.94
CA GLU A 76 -15.62 24.48 -28.70
C GLU A 76 -15.74 24.27 -30.22
N HIS A 77 -15.42 23.05 -30.70
CA HIS A 77 -15.52 22.71 -32.12
C HIS A 77 -16.95 22.39 -32.57
N LEU A 78 -17.84 21.97 -31.66
CA LEU A 78 -19.26 21.72 -31.94
C LEU A 78 -20.03 23.03 -32.22
N ASP A 79 -19.62 24.14 -31.62
CA ASP A 79 -20.24 25.46 -31.84
C ASP A 79 -19.93 26.08 -33.23
N SER A 80 -18.92 25.54 -33.92
CA SER A 80 -18.62 25.94 -35.31
C SER A 80 -19.50 25.13 -36.28
N LYS A 81 -20.39 25.82 -37.05
CA LYS A 81 -21.27 25.20 -38.07
C LYS A 81 -20.50 24.21 -38.96
N GLN A 82 -20.62 22.93 -38.71
CA GLN A 82 -19.92 21.88 -39.45
C GLN A 82 -20.88 20.83 -40.03
N ASP A 83 -20.36 20.07 -40.99
CA ASP A 83 -20.99 18.95 -41.66
C ASP A 83 -21.51 17.91 -40.64
N LYS A 84 -22.73 17.37 -40.82
CA LYS A 84 -23.39 16.42 -39.90
C LYS A 84 -22.52 15.20 -39.53
N ASN A 85 -21.70 14.71 -40.45
CA ASN A 85 -20.80 13.59 -40.21
C ASN A 85 -19.67 13.96 -39.22
N LYS A 86 -19.22 15.18 -39.22
CA LYS A 86 -18.24 15.71 -38.26
C LYS A 86 -18.85 15.91 -36.88
N GLU A 87 -20.11 16.31 -36.80
CA GLU A 87 -20.84 16.49 -35.56
C GLU A 87 -21.04 15.15 -34.83
N GLU A 88 -21.42 14.09 -35.53
CA GLU A 88 -21.58 12.74 -34.96
C GLU A 88 -20.24 12.18 -34.46
N TYR A 89 -19.14 12.38 -35.19
CA TYR A 89 -17.80 12.02 -34.76
C TYR A 89 -17.36 12.74 -33.49
N LEU A 90 -17.62 14.08 -33.43
CA LEU A 90 -17.27 14.89 -32.27
C LEU A 90 -18.09 14.50 -31.04
N ILE A 91 -19.39 14.23 -31.18
CA ILE A 91 -20.24 13.76 -30.10
C ILE A 91 -19.76 12.41 -29.55
N THR A 92 -19.38 11.50 -30.45
CA THR A 92 -18.83 10.19 -30.05
C THR A 92 -17.52 10.34 -29.28
N SER A 93 -16.60 11.16 -29.79
CA SER A 93 -15.31 11.44 -29.13
C SER A 93 -15.49 12.13 -27.76
N LEU A 94 -16.43 13.05 -27.65
CA LEU A 94 -16.84 13.66 -26.36
C LEU A 94 -17.33 12.62 -25.35
N LYS A 95 -18.20 11.73 -25.78
CA LYS A 95 -18.73 10.67 -24.92
C LYS A 95 -17.64 9.74 -24.42
N GLU A 96 -16.72 9.35 -25.30
CA GLU A 96 -15.56 8.53 -24.94
C GLU A 96 -14.63 9.22 -23.95
N ALA A 97 -14.31 10.50 -24.16
CA ALA A 97 -13.45 11.28 -23.27
C ALA A 97 -14.09 11.47 -21.88
N VAL A 98 -15.40 11.77 -21.81
CA VAL A 98 -16.13 11.88 -20.54
C VAL A 98 -16.15 10.53 -19.82
N GLN A 99 -16.40 9.45 -20.56
CA GLN A 99 -16.43 8.10 -19.97
C GLN A 99 -15.06 7.67 -19.46
N SER A 100 -13.98 7.99 -20.17
CA SER A 100 -12.60 7.77 -19.73
C SER A 100 -12.29 8.55 -18.45
N SER A 101 -12.60 9.86 -18.43
CA SER A 101 -12.38 10.71 -17.25
C SER A 101 -13.16 10.21 -16.02
N TYR A 102 -14.40 9.78 -16.20
CA TYR A 102 -15.22 9.20 -15.14
C TYR A 102 -14.60 7.89 -14.59
N GLN A 103 -14.12 7.01 -15.47
CA GLN A 103 -13.45 5.77 -15.05
C GLN A 103 -12.13 6.06 -14.33
N ASN A 104 -11.36 7.03 -14.78
CA ASN A 104 -10.13 7.47 -14.13
C ASN A 104 -10.43 8.04 -12.73
N ALA A 105 -11.45 8.87 -12.58
CA ALA A 105 -11.89 9.38 -11.28
C ALA A 105 -12.32 8.26 -10.33
N LEU A 106 -13.11 7.30 -10.80
CA LEU A 106 -13.50 6.13 -10.02
C LEU A 106 -12.29 5.31 -9.58
N ASN A 107 -11.33 5.06 -10.47
CA ASN A 107 -10.12 4.33 -10.14
C ASN A 107 -9.30 5.04 -9.06
N LEU A 108 -9.20 6.37 -9.13
CA LEU A 108 -8.57 7.20 -8.11
C LEU A 108 -9.28 7.08 -6.76
N CYS A 109 -10.59 7.21 -6.74
CA CYS A 109 -11.37 7.04 -5.51
C CYS A 109 -11.14 5.67 -4.87
N TYR A 110 -11.14 4.60 -5.66
CA TYR A 110 -10.86 3.25 -5.17
C TYR A 110 -9.40 3.05 -4.73
N ASN A 111 -8.45 3.78 -5.33
CA ASN A 111 -7.05 3.75 -4.91
C ASN A 111 -6.81 4.52 -3.62
N LEU A 112 -7.57 5.60 -3.39
CA LEU A 112 -7.45 6.43 -2.18
C LEU A 112 -8.08 5.78 -0.96
N TYR A 113 -9.32 5.34 -1.10
CA TYR A 113 -10.06 4.69 -0.02
C TYR A 113 -11.23 3.89 -0.66
N PRO A 114 -11.25 2.56 -0.54
CA PRO A 114 -12.44 1.82 -0.92
C PRO A 114 -13.55 2.24 0.06
N SER A 115 -14.44 3.14 -0.38
CA SER A 115 -15.52 3.72 0.42
C SER A 115 -16.38 2.68 1.15
N ASP A 116 -16.40 1.47 0.60
CA ASP A 116 -17.28 0.40 1.05
C ASP A 116 -16.52 -0.72 1.78
N ILE A 117 -15.25 -0.50 2.17
CA ILE A 117 -14.41 -1.55 2.78
C ILE A 117 -14.97 -2.02 4.13
N GLU A 118 -15.74 -1.15 4.80
CA GLU A 118 -16.38 -1.47 6.07
C GLU A 118 -17.57 -2.40 5.88
N GLU A 119 -18.33 -2.22 4.83
CA GLU A 119 -19.58 -2.93 4.56
C GLU A 119 -19.35 -4.27 3.86
N TYR A 120 -18.35 -4.36 2.97
CA TYR A 120 -18.11 -5.53 2.16
C TYR A 120 -17.10 -6.50 2.77
N ARG A 121 -17.27 -7.79 2.43
CA ARG A 121 -16.26 -8.80 2.75
C ARG A 121 -15.04 -8.60 1.86
N ILE A 122 -13.85 -8.87 2.38
CA ILE A 122 -12.59 -8.72 1.63
C ILE A 122 -12.59 -9.48 0.29
N VAL A 123 -13.27 -10.63 0.23
CA VAL A 123 -13.41 -11.43 -1.01
C VAL A 123 -14.15 -10.68 -2.08
N ASP A 124 -15.25 -10.01 -1.71
CA ASP A 124 -16.08 -9.27 -2.64
C ASP A 124 -15.32 -8.06 -3.20
N ILE A 125 -14.55 -7.39 -2.34
CA ILE A 125 -13.65 -6.29 -2.72
C ILE A 125 -12.57 -6.78 -3.70
N ILE A 126 -11.90 -7.91 -3.39
CA ILE A 126 -10.89 -8.52 -4.27
C ILE A 126 -11.52 -8.91 -5.61
N LYS A 127 -12.70 -9.53 -5.60
CA LYS A 127 -13.42 -9.92 -6.82
C LYS A 127 -13.74 -8.73 -7.72
N GLN A 128 -14.21 -7.63 -7.14
CA GLN A 128 -14.47 -6.38 -7.88
C GLN A 128 -13.17 -5.81 -8.46
N TYR A 129 -12.09 -5.80 -7.69
CA TYR A 129 -10.78 -5.32 -8.15
C TYR A 129 -10.27 -6.15 -9.34
N VAL A 130 -10.30 -7.47 -9.24
CA VAL A 130 -9.90 -8.39 -10.33
C VAL A 130 -10.77 -8.14 -11.57
N GLY A 131 -12.09 -8.02 -11.41
CA GLY A 131 -12.99 -7.76 -12.53
C GLY A 131 -12.71 -6.44 -13.26
N ARG A 132 -12.22 -5.42 -12.56
CA ARG A 132 -11.78 -4.15 -13.20
C ARG A 132 -10.53 -4.35 -14.04
N ILE A 133 -9.51 -5.05 -13.52
CA ILE A 133 -8.26 -5.27 -14.26
C ILE A 133 -8.51 -6.15 -15.49
N GLN A 134 -9.36 -7.17 -15.38
CA GLN A 134 -9.75 -8.01 -16.52
C GLN A 134 -10.39 -7.22 -17.66
N LYS A 135 -11.21 -6.21 -17.35
CA LYS A 135 -11.83 -5.34 -18.37
C LYS A 135 -10.80 -4.52 -19.16
N VAL A 136 -9.65 -4.21 -18.58
CA VAL A 136 -8.57 -3.50 -19.28
C VAL A 136 -7.86 -4.41 -20.30
N GLY A 137 -7.94 -5.74 -20.14
CA GLY A 137 -7.43 -6.70 -21.12
C GLY A 137 -5.91 -6.83 -21.20
N LEU A 138 -5.15 -6.24 -20.26
CA LEU A 138 -3.68 -6.27 -20.28
C LEU A 138 -3.09 -7.62 -19.85
N ILE A 139 -3.81 -8.39 -19.04
CA ILE A 139 -3.34 -9.65 -18.44
C ILE A 139 -4.54 -10.54 -18.10
N GLN A 140 -4.36 -11.86 -18.24
CA GLN A 140 -5.35 -12.81 -17.75
C GLN A 140 -5.24 -12.97 -16.23
N ILE A 141 -6.33 -12.76 -15.50
CA ILE A 141 -6.37 -12.96 -14.05
C ILE A 141 -7.45 -13.97 -13.69
N ASP A 142 -7.07 -15.03 -12.99
CA ASP A 142 -7.99 -16.02 -12.44
C ASP A 142 -8.15 -15.75 -10.93
N PHE A 143 -9.37 -15.64 -10.44
CA PHE A 143 -9.67 -15.48 -9.01
C PHE A 143 -10.37 -16.72 -8.46
N THR A 144 -9.84 -17.24 -7.35
CA THR A 144 -10.37 -18.42 -6.67
C THR A 144 -10.54 -18.18 -5.17
N THR A 145 -11.55 -18.76 -4.59
CA THR A 145 -11.83 -18.67 -3.14
C THR A 145 -12.57 -19.91 -2.66
N ASN A 146 -12.51 -20.19 -1.37
CA ASN A 146 -13.33 -21.22 -0.75
C ASN A 146 -14.58 -20.62 -0.09
N LYS A 147 -15.54 -21.48 0.27
CA LYS A 147 -16.84 -21.06 0.83
C LYS A 147 -16.78 -20.60 2.29
N GLN A 148 -15.65 -20.76 2.97
CA GLN A 148 -15.54 -20.34 4.37
C GLN A 148 -15.47 -18.82 4.48
N THR A 149 -15.92 -18.28 5.60
CA THR A 149 -15.89 -16.85 5.89
C THR A 149 -14.96 -16.57 7.08
N PHE A 150 -14.22 -15.50 6.98
CA PHE A 150 -13.32 -15.04 8.03
C PHE A 150 -13.57 -13.55 8.24
N VAL A 151 -13.80 -13.14 9.48
CA VAL A 151 -14.02 -11.74 9.81
C VAL A 151 -12.66 -11.07 10.02
N LEU A 152 -12.39 -10.06 9.23
CA LEU A 152 -11.22 -9.19 9.35
C LEU A 152 -11.65 -7.84 9.94
N SER A 153 -10.77 -7.22 10.72
CA SER A 153 -10.95 -5.81 11.09
C SER A 153 -10.83 -4.91 9.86
N ASN A 154 -11.39 -3.69 9.93
CA ASN A 154 -11.29 -2.75 8.81
C ASN A 154 -9.83 -2.44 8.45
N THR A 155 -8.95 -2.30 9.45
CA THR A 155 -7.51 -2.14 9.23
C THR A 155 -6.92 -3.31 8.47
N GLN A 156 -7.24 -4.55 8.84
CA GLN A 156 -6.76 -5.74 8.13
C GLN A 156 -7.26 -5.79 6.69
N LYS A 157 -8.55 -5.45 6.45
CA LYS A 157 -9.10 -5.39 5.09
C LYS A 157 -8.37 -4.35 4.23
N ILE A 158 -8.16 -3.13 4.76
CA ILE A 158 -7.48 -2.03 4.05
C ILE A 158 -6.05 -2.42 3.69
N GLU A 159 -5.27 -2.85 4.67
CA GLU A 159 -3.85 -3.13 4.45
C GLU A 159 -3.63 -4.36 3.54
N LEU A 160 -4.49 -5.38 3.66
CA LEU A 160 -4.47 -6.52 2.77
C LEU A 160 -4.82 -6.14 1.32
N TYR A 161 -5.87 -5.33 1.14
CA TYR A 161 -6.29 -4.86 -0.17
C TYR A 161 -5.22 -3.98 -0.83
N ARG A 162 -4.63 -3.04 -0.09
CA ARG A 162 -3.54 -2.20 -0.59
C ARG A 162 -2.28 -3.01 -0.93
N SER A 163 -1.96 -4.02 -0.13
CA SER A 163 -0.86 -4.93 -0.44
C SER A 163 -1.13 -5.71 -1.74
N LEU A 164 -2.36 -6.17 -1.95
CA LEU A 164 -2.77 -6.81 -3.20
C LEU A 164 -2.64 -5.86 -4.40
N GLN A 165 -3.13 -4.62 -4.27
CA GLN A 165 -3.02 -3.62 -5.34
C GLN A 165 -1.57 -3.38 -5.75
N GLU A 166 -0.68 -3.18 -4.77
CA GLU A 166 0.74 -2.94 -4.99
C GLU A 166 1.43 -4.15 -5.65
N ILE A 167 1.10 -5.38 -5.19
CA ILE A 167 1.64 -6.61 -5.80
C ILE A 167 1.20 -6.72 -7.25
N VAL A 168 -0.09 -6.54 -7.55
CA VAL A 168 -0.61 -6.65 -8.92
C VAL A 168 -0.05 -5.55 -9.81
N GLN A 169 0.09 -4.33 -9.31
CA GLN A 169 0.70 -3.23 -10.04
C GLN A 169 2.18 -3.51 -10.37
N ASN A 170 2.93 -4.11 -9.44
CA ASN A 170 4.30 -4.54 -9.68
C ASN A 170 4.38 -5.64 -10.74
N ILE A 171 3.44 -6.59 -10.73
CA ILE A 171 3.35 -7.61 -11.77
C ILE A 171 3.10 -6.94 -13.14
N LEU A 172 2.12 -6.07 -13.26
CA LEU A 172 1.77 -5.38 -14.51
C LEU A 172 2.93 -4.55 -15.07
N LYS A 173 3.68 -3.87 -14.20
CA LYS A 173 4.78 -2.97 -14.61
C LYS A 173 6.09 -3.70 -14.90
N HIS A 174 6.38 -4.79 -14.20
CA HIS A 174 7.75 -5.33 -14.14
C HIS A 174 7.88 -6.80 -14.47
N SER A 175 6.83 -7.63 -14.30
CA SER A 175 6.99 -9.08 -14.41
C SER A 175 6.91 -9.61 -15.85
N LYS A 176 6.33 -8.86 -16.80
CA LYS A 176 5.98 -9.34 -18.14
C LYS A 176 5.11 -10.61 -18.11
N ALA A 177 4.36 -10.82 -17.04
CA ALA A 177 3.46 -11.95 -16.89
C ALA A 177 2.32 -11.87 -17.91
N THR A 178 1.88 -13.03 -18.38
CA THR A 178 0.68 -13.17 -19.24
C THR A 178 -0.52 -13.63 -18.42
N LYS A 179 -0.26 -14.32 -17.30
CA LYS A 179 -1.29 -14.88 -16.43
C LYS A 179 -0.98 -14.67 -14.96
N VAL A 180 -2.00 -14.24 -14.20
CA VAL A 180 -1.97 -14.12 -12.74
C VAL A 180 -3.09 -14.96 -12.14
N THR A 181 -2.78 -15.71 -11.09
CA THR A 181 -3.79 -16.41 -10.28
C THR A 181 -3.81 -15.79 -8.89
N ILE A 182 -4.98 -15.31 -8.47
CA ILE A 182 -5.21 -14.77 -7.14
C ILE A 182 -6.14 -15.71 -6.38
N GLY A 183 -5.74 -16.14 -5.20
CA GLY A 183 -6.52 -17.03 -4.35
C GLY A 183 -6.71 -16.46 -2.96
N ALA A 184 -7.95 -16.39 -2.47
CA ALA A 184 -8.26 -16.05 -1.09
C ALA A 184 -8.87 -17.26 -0.39
N TYR A 185 -8.12 -17.90 0.52
CA TYR A 185 -8.51 -19.15 1.16
C TYR A 185 -8.55 -18.99 2.67
N TRP A 186 -9.59 -19.49 3.27
CA TRP A 186 -9.79 -19.52 4.72
C TRP A 186 -9.73 -20.95 5.24
N ASN A 187 -9.12 -21.11 6.39
CA ASN A 187 -9.34 -22.24 7.28
C ASN A 187 -9.79 -21.72 8.66
N ILE A 188 -9.91 -22.59 9.64
CA ILE A 188 -10.42 -22.26 10.98
C ILE A 188 -9.58 -21.13 11.63
N ASN A 189 -8.27 -21.11 11.41
CA ASN A 189 -7.32 -20.27 12.13
C ASN A 189 -6.68 -19.18 11.25
N HIS A 190 -6.74 -19.29 9.92
CA HIS A 190 -5.93 -18.46 9.03
C HIS A 190 -6.69 -18.05 7.78
N LEU A 191 -6.39 -16.85 7.32
CA LEU A 191 -6.64 -16.39 5.96
C LEU A 191 -5.32 -16.45 5.17
N PHE A 192 -5.36 -16.97 3.96
CA PHE A 192 -4.26 -16.95 3.00
C PHE A 192 -4.70 -16.16 1.77
N LEU A 193 -3.99 -15.09 1.45
CA LEU A 193 -4.04 -14.44 0.15
C LEU A 193 -2.81 -14.91 -0.64
N LYS A 194 -3.03 -15.66 -1.73
CA LYS A 194 -1.98 -16.20 -2.59
C LYS A 194 -2.06 -15.55 -3.96
N ILE A 195 -0.94 -15.07 -4.45
CA ILE A 195 -0.81 -14.47 -5.77
C ILE A 195 0.33 -15.19 -6.50
N LYS A 196 0.03 -15.70 -7.70
CA LYS A 196 1.00 -16.39 -8.54
C LYS A 196 0.97 -15.75 -9.92
N ASP A 197 2.15 -15.49 -10.47
CA ASP A 197 2.31 -15.03 -11.84
C ASP A 197 3.35 -15.88 -12.57
N ASP A 198 3.23 -15.91 -13.90
CA ASP A 198 4.12 -16.62 -14.83
C ASP A 198 5.23 -15.72 -15.39
N GLY A 199 5.46 -14.59 -14.78
CA GLY A 199 6.41 -13.60 -15.25
C GLY A 199 7.86 -13.85 -14.83
N ILE A 200 8.70 -12.84 -15.06
CA ILE A 200 10.12 -12.89 -14.73
C ILE A 200 10.31 -13.12 -13.23
N ALA A 201 11.12 -14.12 -12.90
CA ALA A 201 11.49 -14.42 -11.52
C ALA A 201 12.34 -13.28 -10.93
N TYR A 202 12.05 -12.85 -9.70
CA TYR A 202 12.81 -11.83 -9.01
C TYR A 202 12.99 -12.15 -7.52
N ASP A 203 14.04 -11.61 -6.93
CA ASP A 203 14.27 -11.71 -5.48
C ASP A 203 13.67 -10.50 -4.79
N PHE A 204 12.49 -10.69 -4.20
CA PHE A 204 11.77 -9.66 -3.47
C PHE A 204 12.59 -9.07 -2.31
N MET A 205 13.31 -9.94 -1.57
CA MET A 205 14.06 -9.51 -0.39
C MET A 205 15.32 -8.73 -0.76
N ALA A 206 16.00 -9.13 -1.83
CA ALA A 206 17.16 -8.39 -2.35
C ALA A 206 16.74 -7.01 -2.85
N LEU A 207 15.69 -6.93 -3.67
CA LEU A 207 15.18 -5.65 -4.20
C LEU A 207 14.66 -4.71 -3.10
N SER A 208 14.02 -5.23 -2.06
CA SER A 208 13.52 -4.42 -0.95
C SER A 208 14.67 -3.80 -0.13
N LYS A 209 15.79 -4.51 0.05
CA LYS A 209 16.99 -4.02 0.76
C LYS A 209 17.73 -2.93 -0.01
N GLU A 210 17.78 -3.01 -1.33
CA GLU A 210 18.43 -2.01 -2.18
C GLU A 210 17.68 -0.68 -2.27
N LYS A 211 16.54 -0.52 -1.57
CA LYS A 211 15.66 0.66 -1.62
C LYS A 211 15.23 1.08 -3.03
N LYS A 212 15.36 0.18 -4.00
CA LYS A 212 15.00 0.45 -5.41
C LYS A 212 13.49 0.39 -5.68
N GLY A 213 12.68 0.06 -4.66
CA GLY A 213 11.23 0.02 -4.81
C GLY A 213 10.52 0.39 -3.51
N ILE A 214 10.01 1.62 -3.42
CA ILE A 214 9.15 2.06 -2.31
C ILE A 214 7.96 1.09 -2.13
N GLY A 215 7.42 0.57 -3.23
CA GLY A 215 6.31 -0.38 -3.23
C GLY A 215 6.59 -1.68 -2.47
N LEU A 216 7.78 -2.26 -2.62
CA LEU A 216 8.15 -3.49 -1.91
C LEU A 216 8.26 -3.27 -0.40
N VAL A 217 8.83 -2.13 0.01
CA VAL A 217 8.91 -1.72 1.42
C VAL A 217 7.51 -1.50 1.98
N ASN A 218 6.62 -0.86 1.22
CA ASN A 218 5.23 -0.63 1.62
C ASN A 218 4.48 -1.95 1.86
N ILE A 219 4.65 -2.96 1.01
CA ILE A 219 4.04 -4.29 1.22
C ILE A 219 4.48 -4.89 2.56
N LEU A 220 5.79 -4.87 2.85
CA LEU A 220 6.31 -5.40 4.12
C LEU A 220 5.78 -4.62 5.32
N THR A 221 5.79 -3.29 5.28
CA THR A 221 5.30 -2.43 6.35
C THR A 221 3.81 -2.68 6.61
N ARG A 222 2.99 -2.77 5.56
CA ARG A 222 1.55 -3.05 5.66
C ARG A 222 1.25 -4.41 6.25
N THR A 223 1.96 -5.44 5.79
CA THR A 223 1.78 -6.80 6.31
C THR A 223 2.23 -6.91 7.77
N GLN A 224 3.31 -6.23 8.18
CA GLN A 224 3.73 -6.13 9.58
C GLN A 224 2.69 -5.39 10.44
N HIS A 225 2.11 -4.30 9.94
CA HIS A 225 1.08 -3.53 10.65
C HIS A 225 -0.12 -4.39 11.06
N ILE A 226 -0.53 -5.33 10.22
CA ILE A 226 -1.63 -6.26 10.50
C ILE A 226 -1.17 -7.61 11.07
N LYS A 227 0.08 -7.70 11.50
CA LYS A 227 0.71 -8.93 12.03
C LYS A 227 0.58 -10.12 11.07
N ALA A 228 0.59 -9.86 9.77
CA ALA A 228 0.53 -10.90 8.75
C ALA A 228 1.92 -11.41 8.41
N MET A 229 2.02 -12.70 8.10
CA MET A 229 3.23 -13.32 7.58
C MET A 229 3.26 -13.15 6.05
N PHE A 230 4.29 -12.48 5.54
CA PHE A 230 4.55 -12.34 4.11
C PHE A 230 5.60 -13.35 3.67
N THR A 231 5.35 -14.06 2.58
CA THR A 231 6.33 -14.96 1.94
C THR A 231 6.34 -14.74 0.44
N HIS A 232 7.52 -14.76 -0.14
CA HIS A 232 7.73 -14.74 -1.58
C HIS A 232 8.68 -15.87 -1.96
N LYS A 233 8.30 -16.65 -2.97
CA LYS A 233 9.12 -17.69 -3.59
C LYS A 233 9.14 -17.45 -5.07
N SER A 234 10.33 -17.40 -5.62
CA SER A 234 10.54 -17.24 -7.05
C SER A 234 11.39 -18.38 -7.59
N LYS A 235 10.89 -19.11 -8.56
CA LYS A 235 11.59 -20.25 -9.18
C LYS A 235 11.14 -20.45 -10.61
N GLN A 236 12.11 -20.59 -11.53
CA GLN A 236 11.90 -20.98 -12.94
C GLN A 236 10.80 -20.18 -13.65
N GLY A 237 10.85 -18.84 -13.59
CA GLY A 237 9.88 -17.99 -14.30
C GLY A 237 8.48 -18.01 -13.68
N LYS A 238 8.37 -18.31 -12.38
CA LYS A 238 7.11 -18.23 -11.61
C LYS A 238 7.36 -17.56 -10.29
N ASN A 239 6.50 -16.63 -9.94
CA ASN A 239 6.50 -15.99 -8.63
C ASN A 239 5.29 -16.49 -7.84
N ASP A 240 5.48 -16.81 -6.57
CA ASP A 240 4.45 -17.25 -5.63
C ASP A 240 4.54 -16.39 -4.36
N ILE A 241 3.58 -15.49 -4.21
CA ILE A 241 3.47 -14.58 -3.07
C ILE A 241 2.33 -15.07 -2.18
N SER A 242 2.56 -15.13 -0.88
CA SER A 242 1.53 -15.48 0.09
C SER A 242 1.55 -14.52 1.27
N ILE A 243 0.38 -14.00 1.62
CA ILE A 243 0.12 -13.23 2.83
C ILE A 243 -0.80 -14.08 3.71
N LYS A 244 -0.33 -14.42 4.90
CA LYS A 244 -1.07 -15.21 5.89
C LYS A 244 -1.44 -14.33 7.07
N ILE A 245 -2.72 -14.28 7.41
CA ILE A 245 -3.24 -13.58 8.58
C ILE A 245 -3.80 -14.61 9.54
N ASP A 246 -3.33 -14.55 10.78
CA ASP A 246 -3.85 -15.43 11.86
C ASP A 246 -5.15 -14.81 12.40
N ARG A 247 -6.07 -15.68 12.82
CA ARG A 247 -7.30 -15.29 13.50
C ARG A 247 -6.95 -14.66 14.85
N LEU A 248 -7.52 -13.50 15.14
CA LEU A 248 -7.41 -12.87 16.46
C LEU A 248 -8.10 -13.70 17.54
#